data_31ed905f08ca44d1d652b7a2fa01964a
#
_entry.id   31ed905f08ca44d1d652b7a2fa01964a
#
_cell.length_a   1.000
_cell.length_b   1.000
_cell.length_c   1.000
_cell.angle_alpha   90.00
_cell.angle_beta   90.00
_cell.angle_gamma   90.00
#
_symmetry.space_group_name_H-M   'P 1'
#
loop_
_entity.id
_entity.type
_entity.pdbx_description
1 polymer ?
#
loop_
_entity_poly.entity_id
_entity_poly.type
_entity_poly.pdbx_seq_one_letter_code
_entity_poly.pdbx_strand_id
1 'polypeptide(L)'
;YTQGQSFVVVTDPDMRRAVGKLCGEDEYVARFGHRWISEAPVQVIPCVSEAAYHARYQEPDKLRPDGTEIEWPVPFWFMDIGMSVMTLLLAVVDEGLAAGYAGIPETAALRDLLGIPPEVTPVGVIPIGYPAPDVPSPSLKRGRKPLEEVVHWERW
;
A
#
# COMPACT_ATOMS: atom_id res chain seq x y z
N TYR A 1 11.28 0.96 17.90
CA TYR A 1 10.29 0.06 17.30
C TYR A 1 8.89 0.64 17.52
N THR A 2 8.28 1.18 16.46
CA THR A 2 7.06 2.01 16.56
C THR A 2 5.79 1.18 16.37
N GLN A 3 5.78 0.21 15.44
CA GLN A 3 4.59 -0.61 15.10
C GLN A 3 3.36 0.23 14.70
N GLY A 4 3.57 1.32 13.97
CA GLY A 4 2.50 2.20 13.48
C GLY A 4 1.74 1.67 12.25
N GLN A 5 1.89 0.38 11.92
CA GLN A 5 1.31 -0.28 10.76
C GLN A 5 0.14 -1.16 11.19
N SER A 6 -0.88 -1.22 10.36
CA SER A 6 -2.02 -2.12 10.51
C SER A 6 -2.53 -2.57 9.14
N PHE A 7 -3.34 -3.62 9.12
CA PHE A 7 -3.87 -4.18 7.88
C PHE A 7 -5.35 -4.52 8.08
N VAL A 8 -6.19 -4.05 7.15
CA VAL A 8 -7.58 -4.53 7.07
C VAL A 8 -7.62 -5.64 6.03
N VAL A 9 -8.19 -6.78 6.39
CA VAL A 9 -8.36 -7.93 5.48
C VAL A 9 -9.84 -8.04 5.12
N VAL A 10 -10.14 -7.97 3.83
CA VAL A 10 -11.49 -8.04 3.27
C VAL A 10 -11.64 -9.32 2.48
N THR A 11 -12.61 -10.16 2.87
CA THR A 11 -12.97 -11.41 2.19
C THR A 11 -14.44 -11.45 1.76
N ASP A 12 -15.28 -10.62 2.38
CA ASP A 12 -16.70 -10.53 2.02
C ASP A 12 -16.86 -10.03 0.57
N PRO A 13 -17.65 -10.73 -0.27
CA PRO A 13 -17.77 -10.41 -1.69
C PRO A 13 -18.39 -9.04 -1.97
N ASP A 14 -19.33 -8.58 -1.15
CA ASP A 14 -19.97 -7.27 -1.34
C ASP A 14 -19.01 -6.15 -0.95
N MET A 15 -18.27 -6.35 0.14
CA MET A 15 -17.24 -5.42 0.57
C MET A 15 -16.10 -5.34 -0.45
N ARG A 16 -15.65 -6.47 -1.01
CA ARG A 16 -14.61 -6.49 -2.05
C ARG A 16 -15.04 -5.71 -3.30
N ARG A 17 -16.31 -5.83 -3.70
CA ARG A 17 -16.86 -5.05 -4.82
C ARG A 17 -16.89 -3.54 -4.50
N ALA A 18 -17.31 -3.18 -3.30
CA ALA A 18 -17.34 -1.79 -2.87
C ALA A 18 -15.93 -1.17 -2.86
N VAL A 19 -14.93 -1.89 -2.34
CA VAL A 19 -13.51 -1.48 -2.37
C VAL A 19 -13.01 -1.34 -3.81
N GLY A 20 -13.27 -2.34 -4.68
CA GLY A 20 -12.87 -2.29 -6.09
C GLY A 20 -13.43 -1.07 -6.82
N LYS A 21 -14.68 -0.72 -6.56
CA LYS A 21 -15.31 0.47 -7.12
C LYS A 21 -14.58 1.76 -6.70
N LEU A 22 -14.21 1.89 -5.42
CA LEU A 22 -13.43 3.03 -4.92
C LEU A 22 -12.02 3.12 -5.52
N CYS A 23 -11.49 1.99 -5.99
CA CYS A 23 -10.21 1.93 -6.70
C CYS A 23 -10.33 2.24 -8.21
N GLY A 24 -11.50 2.60 -8.71
CA GLY A 24 -11.71 2.88 -10.14
C GLY A 24 -11.77 1.61 -11.02
N GLU A 25 -12.15 0.46 -10.45
CA GLU A 25 -12.15 -0.80 -11.19
C GLU A 25 -13.13 -0.79 -12.37
N ASP A 26 -14.23 -0.05 -12.28
CA ASP A 26 -15.22 0.00 -13.37
C ASP A 26 -14.65 0.67 -14.64
N GLU A 27 -13.84 1.72 -14.48
CA GLU A 27 -13.10 2.37 -15.58
C GLU A 27 -12.01 1.44 -16.13
N TYR A 28 -11.36 0.69 -15.26
CA TYR A 28 -10.37 -0.30 -15.68
C TYR A 28 -11.03 -1.42 -16.51
N VAL A 29 -12.17 -1.93 -16.06
CA VAL A 29 -12.94 -2.96 -16.79
C VAL A 29 -13.41 -2.45 -18.14
N ALA A 30 -13.92 -1.22 -18.22
CA ALA A 30 -14.33 -0.60 -19.48
C ALA A 30 -13.16 -0.55 -20.51
N ARG A 31 -11.93 -0.43 -20.03
CA ARG A 31 -10.74 -0.32 -20.88
C ARG A 31 -10.06 -1.65 -21.19
N PHE A 32 -10.02 -2.57 -20.24
CA PHE A 32 -9.23 -3.81 -20.31
C PHE A 32 -10.05 -5.10 -20.24
N GLY A 33 -11.33 -5.02 -19.90
CA GLY A 33 -12.29 -6.12 -20.01
C GLY A 33 -12.31 -7.14 -18.88
N HIS A 34 -11.53 -6.93 -17.79
CA HIS A 34 -11.51 -7.87 -16.67
C HIS A 34 -11.44 -7.15 -15.30
N ARG A 35 -12.00 -7.81 -14.29
CA ARG A 35 -11.93 -7.39 -12.88
C ARG A 35 -10.80 -8.13 -12.21
N TRP A 36 -9.89 -7.42 -11.57
CA TRP A 36 -8.76 -8.03 -10.87
C TRP A 36 -8.69 -7.64 -9.39
N ILE A 37 -9.40 -6.57 -9.02
CA ILE A 37 -9.44 -6.11 -7.62
C ILE A 37 -10.57 -6.84 -6.89
N SER A 38 -11.81 -6.74 -7.38
CA SER A 38 -12.98 -7.29 -6.70
C SER A 38 -13.16 -8.81 -6.88
N GLU A 39 -12.61 -9.41 -7.93
CA GLU A 39 -12.64 -10.86 -8.14
C GLU A 39 -11.58 -11.60 -7.31
N ALA A 40 -10.51 -10.96 -6.91
CA ALA A 40 -9.55 -11.56 -6.00
C ALA A 40 -10.25 -11.98 -4.68
N PRO A 41 -10.05 -13.22 -4.19
CA PRO A 41 -10.76 -13.73 -3.01
C PRO A 41 -10.43 -12.98 -1.72
N VAL A 42 -9.28 -12.34 -1.67
CA VAL A 42 -8.81 -11.56 -0.52
C VAL A 42 -8.29 -10.21 -0.99
N GLN A 43 -8.61 -9.17 -0.24
CA GLN A 43 -8.00 -7.86 -0.38
C GLN A 43 -7.37 -7.49 0.95
N VAL A 44 -6.11 -7.04 0.94
CA VAL A 44 -5.42 -6.52 2.09
C VAL A 44 -5.23 -5.01 1.89
N ILE A 45 -5.67 -4.23 2.87
CA ILE A 45 -5.53 -2.78 2.87
C ILE A 45 -4.47 -2.42 3.90
N PRO A 46 -3.23 -2.12 3.48
CA PRO A 46 -2.19 -1.66 4.37
C PRO A 46 -2.49 -0.23 4.84
N CYS A 47 -2.32 -0.01 6.13
CA CYS A 47 -2.62 1.23 6.80
C CYS A 47 -1.46 1.67 7.68
N VAL A 48 -1.28 2.98 7.85
CA VAL A 48 -0.23 3.54 8.68
C VAL A 48 -0.76 4.69 9.54
N SER A 49 -0.24 4.81 10.76
CA SER A 49 -0.52 5.91 11.68
C SER A 49 0.75 6.74 11.89
N GLU A 50 0.78 7.96 11.35
CA GLU A 50 1.80 8.97 11.64
C GLU A 50 1.84 9.30 13.13
N ALA A 51 0.67 9.43 13.76
CA ALA A 51 0.55 9.73 15.18
C ALA A 51 1.26 8.70 16.07
N ALA A 52 1.29 7.43 15.68
CA ALA A 52 2.01 6.40 16.43
C ALA A 52 3.54 6.61 16.41
N TYR A 53 4.08 7.18 15.33
CA TYR A 53 5.50 7.53 15.25
C TYR A 53 5.81 8.73 16.15
N HIS A 54 5.03 9.79 16.09
CA HIS A 54 5.18 10.93 16.98
C HIS A 54 5.04 10.53 18.45
N ALA A 55 4.01 9.74 18.80
CA ALA A 55 3.83 9.26 20.17
C ALA A 55 5.06 8.49 20.67
N ARG A 56 5.63 7.58 19.86
CA ARG A 56 6.84 6.83 20.23
C ARG A 56 8.07 7.72 20.39
N TYR A 57 8.22 8.72 19.54
CA TYR A 57 9.39 9.60 19.55
C TYR A 57 9.29 10.75 20.56
N GLN A 58 8.16 10.87 21.24
CA GLN A 58 7.98 11.73 22.43
C GLN A 58 8.23 10.98 23.75
N GLU A 59 8.52 9.68 23.70
CA GLU A 59 8.92 8.93 24.90
C GLU A 59 10.33 9.33 25.37
N PRO A 60 10.62 9.25 26.68
CA PRO A 60 11.85 9.77 27.28
C PRO A 60 13.17 9.25 26.65
N ASP A 61 13.18 8.01 26.16
CA ASP A 61 14.35 7.38 25.52
C ASP A 61 14.56 7.82 24.06
N LYS A 62 13.63 8.63 23.50
CA LYS A 62 13.67 9.12 22.11
C LYS A 62 13.83 10.62 21.98
N LEU A 63 13.59 11.35 23.06
CA LEU A 63 13.73 12.80 23.05
C LEU A 63 15.20 13.22 22.86
N ARG A 64 15.38 14.36 22.23
CA ARG A 64 16.66 15.08 22.19
C ARG A 64 17.08 15.51 23.60
N PRO A 65 18.36 15.89 23.82
CA PRO A 65 18.82 16.40 25.11
C PRO A 65 18.09 17.65 25.60
N ASP A 66 17.46 18.41 24.68
CA ASP A 66 16.67 19.60 25.01
C ASP A 66 15.19 19.26 25.30
N GLY A 67 14.82 17.98 25.34
CA GLY A 67 13.46 17.51 25.61
C GLY A 67 12.49 17.56 24.41
N THR A 68 12.99 17.87 23.22
CA THR A 68 12.15 17.92 22.00
C THR A 68 12.20 16.62 21.22
N GLU A 69 11.15 16.37 20.43
CA GLU A 69 11.13 15.32 19.42
C GLU A 69 12.12 15.64 18.28
N ILE A 70 12.63 14.63 17.60
CA ILE A 70 13.44 14.83 16.39
C ILE A 70 12.61 15.50 15.28
N GLU A 71 13.28 16.23 14.40
CA GLU A 71 12.68 16.61 13.11
C GLU A 71 12.62 15.39 12.19
N TRP A 72 11.51 15.26 11.49
CA TRP A 72 11.30 14.21 10.52
C TRP A 72 11.68 14.70 9.11
N PRO A 73 12.90 14.42 8.61
CA PRO A 73 13.34 14.90 7.29
C PRO A 73 12.54 14.28 6.14
N VAL A 74 11.97 13.11 6.40
CA VAL A 74 11.06 12.39 5.49
C VAL A 74 10.00 11.65 6.32
N PRO A 75 8.82 11.38 5.76
CA PRO A 75 7.76 10.64 6.44
C PRO A 75 8.07 9.14 6.52
N PHE A 76 8.92 8.73 7.47
CA PHE A 76 9.38 7.33 7.59
C PHE A 76 8.25 6.32 7.76
N TRP A 77 7.09 6.72 8.29
CA TRP A 77 5.90 5.86 8.38
C TRP A 77 5.46 5.33 7.01
N PHE A 78 5.56 6.14 5.93
CA PHE A 78 5.26 5.65 4.59
C PHE A 78 6.36 4.74 4.02
N MET A 79 7.61 4.94 4.40
CA MET A 79 8.71 4.04 4.03
C MET A 79 8.51 2.67 4.68
N ASP A 80 8.19 2.64 5.96
CA ASP A 80 8.02 1.41 6.73
C ASP A 80 6.83 0.59 6.22
N ILE A 81 5.66 1.22 5.98
CA ILE A 81 4.53 0.51 5.40
C ILE A 81 4.83 0.04 3.97
N GLY A 82 5.59 0.81 3.17
CA GLY A 82 6.03 0.39 1.84
C GLY A 82 6.91 -0.85 1.87
N MET A 83 7.85 -0.94 2.84
CA MET A 83 8.65 -2.14 3.06
C MET A 83 7.80 -3.35 3.47
N SER A 84 6.81 -3.14 4.34
CA SER A 84 5.86 -4.19 4.74
C SER A 84 5.00 -4.66 3.57
N VAL A 85 4.55 -3.75 2.71
CA VAL A 85 3.82 -4.07 1.47
C VAL A 85 4.70 -4.91 0.55
N MET A 86 5.94 -4.52 0.30
CA MET A 86 6.85 -5.30 -0.54
C MET A 86 7.09 -6.70 0.03
N THR A 87 7.29 -6.80 1.35
CA THR A 87 7.45 -8.11 2.03
C THR A 87 6.22 -8.99 1.84
N LEU A 88 5.01 -8.42 1.98
CA LEU A 88 3.76 -9.13 1.72
C LEU A 88 3.67 -9.62 0.27
N LEU A 89 3.98 -8.77 -0.71
CA LEU A 89 3.93 -9.15 -2.12
C LEU A 89 4.91 -10.29 -2.45
N LEU A 90 6.11 -10.26 -1.88
CA LEU A 90 7.09 -11.34 -2.04
C LEU A 90 6.62 -12.64 -1.39
N ALA A 91 6.05 -12.58 -0.17
CA ALA A 91 5.50 -13.74 0.51
C ALA A 91 4.33 -14.37 -0.27
N VAL A 92 3.46 -13.56 -0.87
CA VAL A 92 2.37 -14.06 -1.73
C VAL A 92 2.92 -14.86 -2.92
N VAL A 93 3.99 -14.38 -3.55
CA VAL A 93 4.64 -15.10 -4.67
C VAL A 93 5.30 -16.38 -4.20
N ASP A 94 5.93 -16.37 -3.03
CA ASP A 94 6.57 -17.56 -2.44
C ASP A 94 5.55 -18.67 -2.13
N GLU A 95 4.33 -18.28 -1.75
CA GLU A 95 3.19 -19.20 -1.53
C GLU A 95 2.51 -19.66 -2.84
N GLY A 96 3.04 -19.31 -4.01
CA GLY A 96 2.48 -19.68 -5.31
C GLY A 96 1.19 -18.95 -5.68
N LEU A 97 0.91 -17.84 -5.02
CA LEU A 97 -0.22 -16.96 -5.27
C LEU A 97 0.20 -15.76 -6.14
N ALA A 98 -0.76 -14.96 -6.52
CA ALA A 98 -0.56 -13.70 -7.23
C ALA A 98 -1.15 -12.54 -6.44
N ALA A 99 -0.52 -11.39 -6.52
CA ALA A 99 -1.04 -10.15 -5.96
C ALA A 99 -0.79 -8.98 -6.90
N GLY A 100 -1.64 -7.97 -6.79
CA GLY A 100 -1.43 -6.66 -7.40
C GLY A 100 -1.44 -5.56 -6.34
N TYR A 101 -1.11 -4.34 -6.76
CA TYR A 101 -1.23 -3.14 -5.92
C TYR A 101 -2.09 -2.11 -6.65
N ALA A 102 -3.20 -1.74 -6.05
CA ALA A 102 -4.09 -0.70 -6.54
C ALA A 102 -3.97 0.56 -5.67
N GLY A 103 -3.78 1.71 -6.30
CA GLY A 103 -3.89 3.01 -5.64
C GLY A 103 -5.35 3.31 -5.26
N ILE A 104 -5.53 4.23 -4.32
CA ILE A 104 -6.83 4.64 -3.81
C ILE A 104 -7.03 6.13 -4.11
N PRO A 105 -7.81 6.50 -5.15
CA PRO A 105 -8.16 7.90 -5.40
C PRO A 105 -9.01 8.50 -4.27
N GLU A 106 -9.91 7.71 -3.69
CA GLU A 106 -10.93 8.11 -2.72
C GLU A 106 -10.58 7.59 -1.31
N THR A 107 -9.45 8.02 -0.74
CA THR A 107 -8.97 7.55 0.57
C THR A 107 -9.97 7.79 1.71
N ALA A 108 -10.67 8.93 1.72
CA ALA A 108 -11.68 9.23 2.73
C ALA A 108 -12.86 8.26 2.64
N ALA A 109 -13.39 8.02 1.44
CA ALA A 109 -14.49 7.09 1.22
C ALA A 109 -14.11 5.65 1.60
N LEU A 110 -12.87 5.23 1.36
CA LEU A 110 -12.39 3.90 1.79
C LEU A 110 -12.30 3.81 3.32
N ARG A 111 -11.84 4.86 4.01
CA ARG A 111 -11.84 4.90 5.48
C ARG A 111 -13.25 4.74 6.03
N ASP A 112 -14.20 5.52 5.50
CA ASP A 112 -15.59 5.46 5.94
C ASP A 112 -16.22 4.08 5.71
N LEU A 113 -15.98 3.49 4.52
CA LEU A 113 -16.46 2.16 4.16
C LEU A 113 -15.96 1.06 5.11
N LEU A 114 -14.68 1.12 5.49
CA LEU A 114 -14.02 0.08 6.29
C LEU A 114 -13.94 0.42 7.78
N GLY A 115 -14.47 1.56 8.24
CA GLY A 115 -14.40 2.01 9.63
C GLY A 115 -12.96 2.29 10.10
N ILE A 116 -12.06 2.70 9.18
CA ILE A 116 -10.67 3.03 9.52
C ILE A 116 -10.65 4.38 10.25
N PRO A 117 -10.01 4.47 11.43
CA PRO A 117 -9.94 5.71 12.19
C PRO A 117 -9.31 6.88 11.40
N PRO A 118 -9.70 8.13 11.65
CA PRO A 118 -9.24 9.29 10.89
C PRO A 118 -7.73 9.53 10.98
N GLU A 119 -7.08 9.12 12.07
CA GLU A 119 -5.64 9.20 12.30
C GLU A 119 -4.84 8.08 11.60
N VAL A 120 -5.53 7.15 10.94
CA VAL A 120 -4.93 6.03 10.20
C VAL A 120 -5.12 6.25 8.71
N THR A 121 -4.05 6.14 7.95
CA THR A 121 -4.04 6.36 6.51
C THR A 121 -3.92 5.03 5.77
N PRO A 122 -4.95 4.59 5.02
CA PRO A 122 -4.81 3.48 4.09
C PRO A 122 -3.95 3.93 2.89
N VAL A 123 -2.99 3.10 2.48
CA VAL A 123 -2.02 3.49 1.44
C VAL A 123 -2.23 2.77 0.11
N GLY A 124 -3.08 1.77 0.06
CA GLY A 124 -3.40 1.03 -1.16
C GLY A 124 -4.32 -0.15 -0.88
N VAL A 125 -4.65 -0.89 -1.92
CA VAL A 125 -5.36 -2.17 -1.84
C VAL A 125 -4.52 -3.23 -2.53
N ILE A 126 -4.32 -4.36 -1.86
CA ILE A 126 -3.57 -5.52 -2.37
C ILE A 126 -4.57 -6.66 -2.57
N PRO A 127 -5.12 -6.83 -3.78
CA PRO A 127 -5.87 -8.03 -4.13
C PRO A 127 -4.92 -9.22 -4.22
N ILE A 128 -5.32 -10.34 -3.60
CA ILE A 128 -4.54 -11.58 -3.55
C ILE A 128 -5.44 -12.74 -4.00
N GLY A 129 -4.90 -13.59 -4.88
CA GLY A 129 -5.61 -14.75 -5.39
C GLY A 129 -4.69 -15.72 -6.11
N TYR A 130 -5.27 -16.70 -6.79
CA TYR A 130 -4.51 -17.58 -7.66
C TYR A 130 -4.13 -16.88 -8.96
N PRO A 131 -2.95 -17.20 -9.54
CA PRO A 131 -2.51 -16.62 -10.81
C PRO A 131 -3.53 -16.88 -11.92
N ALA A 132 -3.84 -15.86 -12.70
CA ALA A 132 -4.66 -15.92 -13.91
C ALA A 132 -3.87 -15.30 -15.07
N PRO A 133 -4.27 -15.56 -16.34
CA PRO A 133 -3.70 -14.87 -17.49
C PRO A 133 -3.76 -13.35 -17.30
N ASP A 134 -2.62 -12.69 -17.44
CA ASP A 134 -2.49 -11.23 -17.30
C ASP A 134 -2.61 -10.53 -18.65
N VAL A 135 -3.16 -9.31 -18.63
CA VAL A 135 -3.14 -8.39 -19.76
C VAL A 135 -2.06 -7.33 -19.48
N PRO A 136 -0.88 -7.42 -20.12
CA PRO A 136 0.20 -6.51 -19.86
C PRO A 136 -0.19 -5.03 -20.05
N SER A 137 0.15 -4.19 -19.08
CA SER A 137 -0.10 -2.75 -19.19
C SER A 137 0.60 -2.17 -20.42
N PRO A 138 -0.08 -1.33 -21.23
CA PRO A 138 0.56 -0.61 -22.33
C PRO A 138 1.77 0.22 -21.93
N SER A 139 1.85 0.63 -20.67
CA SER A 139 3.01 1.39 -20.13
C SER A 139 4.31 0.58 -20.14
N LEU A 140 4.25 -0.75 -20.14
CA LEU A 140 5.43 -1.61 -20.26
C LEU A 140 6.19 -1.42 -21.57
N LYS A 141 5.52 -0.92 -22.62
CA LYS A 141 6.16 -0.59 -23.91
C LYS A 141 7.22 0.52 -23.79
N ARG A 142 7.17 1.34 -22.74
CA ARG A 142 8.22 2.36 -22.49
C ARG A 142 9.57 1.74 -22.14
N GLY A 143 9.58 0.50 -21.69
CA GLY A 143 10.76 -0.15 -21.15
C GLY A 143 11.17 0.41 -19.78
N ARG A 144 12.27 -0.12 -19.27
CA ARG A 144 12.93 0.39 -18.06
C ARG A 144 14.00 1.41 -18.45
N LYS A 145 14.28 2.34 -17.56
CA LYS A 145 15.45 3.23 -17.71
C LYS A 145 16.73 2.40 -17.73
N PRO A 146 17.75 2.83 -18.50
CA PRO A 146 19.08 2.26 -18.41
C PRO A 146 19.63 2.33 -16.99
N LEU A 147 20.49 1.38 -16.61
CA LEU A 147 20.98 1.27 -15.24
C LEU A 147 21.73 2.55 -14.80
N GLU A 148 22.49 3.15 -15.69
CA GLU A 148 23.27 4.37 -15.48
C GLU A 148 22.41 5.62 -15.20
N GLU A 149 21.13 5.60 -15.54
CA GLU A 149 20.20 6.68 -15.19
C GLU A 149 19.61 6.52 -13.78
N VAL A 150 19.78 5.37 -13.15
CA VAL A 150 19.17 5.03 -11.84
C VAL A 150 20.19 4.68 -10.78
N VAL A 151 21.40 4.32 -11.16
CA VAL A 151 22.50 3.96 -10.25
C VAL A 151 23.67 4.91 -10.47
N HIS A 152 24.01 5.63 -9.42
CA HIS A 152 25.13 6.55 -9.38
C HIS A 152 26.15 6.02 -8.39
N TRP A 153 27.39 5.85 -8.82
CA TRP A 153 28.46 5.31 -7.99
C TRP A 153 29.10 6.43 -7.17
N GLU A 154 29.13 6.23 -5.84
CA GLU A 154 29.76 7.10 -4.83
C GLU A 154 29.13 8.50 -4.69
N ARG A 155 28.63 9.10 -5.76
CA ARG A 155 27.96 10.41 -5.75
C ARG A 155 26.97 10.53 -6.91
N TRP A 156 26.02 11.42 -6.75
CA TRP A 156 25.01 11.74 -7.76
C TRP A 156 25.65 12.43 -8.96
#